data_de1708aa2823fcd789d2715cbe844b70
#
_entry.id   de1708aa2823fcd789d2715cbe844b70
#
_cell.length_a   1.000
_cell.length_b   1.000
_cell.length_c   1.000
_cell.angle_alpha   90.00
_cell.angle_beta   90.00
_cell.angle_gamma   90.00
#
_symmetry.space_group_name_H-M   'P 1'
#
loop_
_entity.id
_entity.type
_entity.pdbx_description
1 polymer ?
#
loop_
_entity_poly.entity_id
_entity_poly.type
_entity_poly.pdbx_seq_one_letter_code
_entity_poly.pdbx_strand_id
1 'polypeptide(L)'
;MSIDYEAEYNNRRRVPESGEIVARWLEQAARARASLPGELDIAYGPGARHRYDLFLANGGGKPDTPLISYIHGGYWQRGDRSEYSFVAEQLAARGADVVLPSYSLCPQVSVAEITDEIRSFLVALWGRFQRRPVVVGHSAGGHLAAEMIATDWSKYPTVPADLVRAGYAISGVFELAPLIPTSLNEALCLTPDSAQAASPLFGRVPSPGSSFVAGVGGAESEEFLRQSRDLAAAWSAAGIEAECVVVPDANHFTVVDELSRPGSAMIERILQLTQV
;
A
#
# COMPACT_ATOMS: atom_id res chain seq x y z
N MET A 1 13.34 -29.30 5.54
CA MET A 1 13.76 -28.30 6.53
C MET A 1 12.55 -27.42 6.77
N SER A 2 12.25 -27.05 8.03
CA SER A 2 11.19 -26.08 8.33
C SER A 2 11.66 -24.68 7.92
N ILE A 3 10.75 -23.85 7.40
CA ILE A 3 11.02 -22.45 7.07
C ILE A 3 11.26 -21.67 8.37
N ASP A 4 12.31 -20.87 8.43
CA ASP A 4 12.54 -19.90 9.50
C ASP A 4 11.79 -18.60 9.17
N TYR A 5 10.53 -18.53 9.55
CA TYR A 5 9.68 -17.37 9.28
C TYR A 5 10.19 -16.07 9.92
N GLU A 6 10.88 -16.13 11.07
CA GLU A 6 11.51 -14.94 11.64
C GLU A 6 12.59 -14.37 10.71
N ALA A 7 13.42 -15.24 10.12
CA ALA A 7 14.42 -14.80 9.15
C ALA A 7 13.81 -14.30 7.83
N GLU A 8 12.68 -14.87 7.42
CA GLU A 8 11.99 -14.48 6.19
C GLU A 8 11.30 -13.11 6.31
N TYR A 9 10.68 -12.80 7.47
CA TYR A 9 9.88 -11.58 7.64
C TYR A 9 10.57 -10.46 8.43
N ASN A 10 11.70 -10.71 9.10
CA ASN A 10 12.45 -9.66 9.79
C ASN A 10 13.31 -8.86 8.81
N ASN A 11 12.66 -7.99 8.04
CA ASN A 11 13.31 -7.21 6.97
C ASN A 11 14.47 -6.33 7.46
N ARG A 12 14.39 -5.80 8.70
CA ARG A 12 15.50 -5.00 9.26
C ARG A 12 16.75 -5.84 9.54
N ARG A 13 16.56 -7.11 9.91
CA ARG A 13 17.66 -8.04 10.10
C ARG A 13 18.29 -8.46 8.75
N ARG A 14 17.45 -8.59 7.70
CA ARG A 14 17.89 -8.94 6.34
C ARG A 14 18.63 -7.81 5.65
N VAL A 15 18.29 -6.56 5.97
CA VAL A 15 18.85 -5.33 5.36
C VAL A 15 19.48 -4.48 6.47
N PRO A 16 20.75 -4.75 6.86
CA PRO A 16 21.42 -4.04 7.94
C PRO A 16 21.46 -2.53 7.75
N GLU A 17 21.55 -2.05 6.50
CA GLU A 17 21.55 -0.64 6.11
C GLU A 17 20.16 0.02 6.11
N SER A 18 19.11 -0.71 6.51
CA SER A 18 17.74 -0.20 6.52
C SER A 18 17.58 1.10 7.32
N GLY A 19 18.37 1.29 8.38
CA GLY A 19 18.37 2.52 9.17
C GLY A 19 18.80 3.75 8.36
N GLU A 20 19.83 3.63 7.53
CA GLU A 20 20.34 4.69 6.65
C GLU A 20 19.35 4.99 5.52
N ILE A 21 18.73 3.94 4.95
CA ILE A 21 17.70 4.10 3.92
C ILE A 21 16.51 4.88 4.48
N VAL A 22 16.01 4.50 5.65
CA VAL A 22 14.88 5.19 6.28
C VAL A 22 15.24 6.63 6.64
N ALA A 23 16.45 6.90 7.15
CA ALA A 23 16.90 8.27 7.43
C ALA A 23 16.89 9.14 6.16
N ARG A 24 17.34 8.60 5.03
CA ARG A 24 17.26 9.28 3.72
C ARG A 24 15.81 9.56 3.31
N TRP A 25 14.89 8.60 3.51
CA TRP A 25 13.48 8.80 3.22
C TRP A 25 12.86 9.94 4.05
N LEU A 26 13.20 10.00 5.35
CA LEU A 26 12.70 11.08 6.22
C LEU A 26 13.17 12.46 5.74
N GLU A 27 14.42 12.60 5.30
CA GLU A 27 14.93 13.84 4.72
C GLU A 27 14.22 14.20 3.40
N GLN A 28 14.01 13.21 2.52
CA GLN A 28 13.28 13.40 1.27
C GLN A 28 11.82 13.77 1.55
N ALA A 29 11.17 13.10 2.48
CA ALA A 29 9.79 13.37 2.87
C ALA A 29 9.64 14.80 3.44
N ALA A 30 10.57 15.23 4.29
CA ALA A 30 10.56 16.60 4.82
C ALA A 30 10.70 17.65 3.69
N ARG A 31 11.54 17.40 2.69
CA ARG A 31 11.66 18.27 1.51
C ARG A 31 10.38 18.30 0.68
N ALA A 32 9.80 17.13 0.38
CA ALA A 32 8.56 17.03 -0.37
C ALA A 32 7.41 17.79 0.32
N ARG A 33 7.27 17.62 1.63
CA ARG A 33 6.25 18.34 2.44
C ARG A 33 6.44 19.86 2.44
N ALA A 34 7.68 20.33 2.33
CA ALA A 34 7.99 21.77 2.31
C ALA A 34 7.81 22.40 0.92
N SER A 35 7.91 21.62 -0.16
CA SER A 35 8.01 22.14 -1.53
C SER A 35 6.81 21.83 -2.41
N LEU A 36 6.13 20.69 -2.21
CA LEU A 36 5.00 20.32 -3.04
C LEU A 36 3.74 21.10 -2.65
N PRO A 37 2.96 21.57 -3.63
CA PRO A 37 1.66 22.18 -3.36
C PRO A 37 0.69 21.11 -2.83
N GLY A 38 -0.14 21.48 -1.84
CA GLY A 38 -1.10 20.55 -1.27
C GLY A 38 -1.65 20.99 0.07
N GLU A 39 -2.26 20.07 0.78
CA GLU A 39 -2.82 20.25 2.11
C GLU A 39 -2.35 19.11 3.00
N LEU A 40 -1.87 19.46 4.18
CA LEU A 40 -1.36 18.49 5.15
C LEU A 40 -2.34 18.30 6.30
N ASP A 41 -2.28 17.13 6.93
CA ASP A 41 -2.99 16.82 8.18
C ASP A 41 -4.52 16.91 8.10
N ILE A 42 -5.09 16.50 6.98
CA ILE A 42 -6.55 16.54 6.74
C ILE A 42 -7.20 15.36 7.47
N ALA A 43 -8.23 15.65 8.29
CA ALA A 43 -8.97 14.59 8.98
C ALA A 43 -9.88 13.81 8.02
N TYR A 44 -9.92 12.47 8.16
CA TYR A 44 -10.91 11.62 7.52
C TYR A 44 -11.80 10.86 8.54
N GLY A 45 -11.46 10.93 9.83
CA GLY A 45 -12.18 10.28 10.91
C GLY A 45 -11.82 10.87 12.28
N PRO A 46 -12.42 10.35 13.37
CA PRO A 46 -12.27 10.91 14.71
C PRO A 46 -10.94 10.55 15.39
N GLY A 47 -10.24 9.50 14.97
CA GLY A 47 -8.99 9.05 15.56
C GLY A 47 -7.85 10.04 15.34
N ALA A 48 -6.91 10.10 16.28
CA ALA A 48 -5.74 10.99 16.17
C ALA A 48 -4.91 10.71 14.91
N ARG A 49 -4.87 9.45 14.49
CA ARG A 49 -4.17 9.01 13.27
C ARG A 49 -5.06 8.97 12.02
N HIS A 50 -6.36 9.25 12.14
CA HIS A 50 -7.26 9.33 10.99
C HIS A 50 -7.04 10.63 10.22
N ARG A 51 -5.85 10.77 9.67
CA ARG A 51 -5.36 11.94 8.93
C ARG A 51 -4.73 11.50 7.63
N TYR A 52 -4.80 12.37 6.62
CA TYR A 52 -4.06 12.19 5.37
C TYR A 52 -3.44 13.50 4.90
N ASP A 53 -2.39 13.38 4.10
CA ASP A 53 -1.81 14.49 3.37
C ASP A 53 -2.21 14.39 1.90
N LEU A 54 -2.45 15.54 1.27
CA LEU A 54 -2.72 15.69 -0.16
C LEU A 54 -1.59 16.46 -0.80
N PHE A 55 -1.04 15.93 -1.88
CA PHE A 55 -0.08 16.61 -2.76
C PHE A 55 -0.68 16.74 -4.14
N LEU A 56 -0.71 17.97 -4.65
CA LEU A 56 -1.33 18.29 -5.93
C LEU A 56 -0.32 18.18 -7.07
N ALA A 57 -0.76 17.62 -8.17
CA ALA A 57 -0.05 17.72 -9.43
C ALA A 57 0.07 19.18 -9.90
N ASN A 58 1.01 19.47 -10.78
CA ASN A 58 1.09 20.76 -11.44
C ASN A 58 -0.20 21.04 -12.23
N GLY A 59 -1.01 21.99 -11.73
CA GLY A 59 -2.36 22.24 -12.24
C GLY A 59 -3.39 21.20 -11.83
N GLY A 60 -3.11 20.39 -10.81
CA GLY A 60 -3.98 19.36 -10.22
C GLY A 60 -5.21 19.93 -9.51
N GLY A 61 -5.91 19.03 -8.80
CA GLY A 61 -7.18 19.38 -8.16
C GLY A 61 -8.37 19.48 -9.11
N LYS A 62 -8.20 19.20 -10.40
CA LYS A 62 -9.28 19.17 -11.38
C LYS A 62 -10.05 17.84 -11.33
N PRO A 63 -11.30 17.79 -11.76
CA PRO A 63 -12.10 16.56 -11.76
C PRO A 63 -11.45 15.39 -12.50
N ASP A 64 -10.71 15.65 -13.58
CA ASP A 64 -10.09 14.63 -14.43
C ASP A 64 -8.63 14.33 -14.06
N THR A 65 -8.08 14.99 -13.02
CA THR A 65 -6.71 14.69 -12.56
C THR A 65 -6.68 13.29 -11.97
N PRO A 66 -5.77 12.39 -12.39
CA PRO A 66 -5.60 11.10 -11.75
C PRO A 66 -5.38 11.22 -10.25
N LEU A 67 -5.97 10.31 -9.47
CA LEU A 67 -5.84 10.29 -8.02
C LEU A 67 -5.16 8.99 -7.59
N ILE A 68 -4.06 9.11 -6.85
CA ILE A 68 -3.30 7.97 -6.33
C ILE A 68 -3.34 8.03 -4.80
N SER A 69 -3.71 6.93 -4.16
CA SER A 69 -3.63 6.77 -2.71
C SER A 69 -2.45 5.87 -2.38
N TYR A 70 -1.42 6.41 -1.71
CA TYR A 70 -0.29 5.62 -1.24
C TYR A 70 -0.41 5.30 0.24
N ILE A 71 -0.42 4.00 0.59
CA ILE A 71 -0.54 3.50 1.96
C ILE A 71 0.83 3.02 2.44
N HIS A 72 1.29 3.58 3.56
CA HIS A 72 2.61 3.26 4.10
C HIS A 72 2.69 1.85 4.70
N GLY A 73 3.92 1.32 4.79
CA GLY A 73 4.24 0.06 5.45
C GLY A 73 4.50 0.21 6.96
N GLY A 74 5.16 -0.80 7.53
CA GLY A 74 5.58 -0.81 8.93
C GLY A 74 4.92 -1.90 9.76
N TYR A 75 4.54 -3.02 9.16
CA TYR A 75 3.88 -4.17 9.82
C TYR A 75 2.68 -3.79 10.67
N TRP A 76 1.89 -2.81 10.26
CA TRP A 76 0.74 -2.28 11.00
C TRP A 76 1.06 -1.81 12.43
N GLN A 77 2.35 -1.72 12.81
CA GLN A 77 2.85 -1.39 14.15
C GLN A 77 3.60 -0.06 14.20
N ARG A 78 3.95 0.50 13.06
CA ARG A 78 4.76 1.73 12.92
C ARG A 78 4.54 2.41 11.60
N GLY A 79 5.18 3.56 11.41
CA GLY A 79 5.10 4.37 10.21
C GLY A 79 4.04 5.47 10.32
N ASP A 80 4.20 6.48 9.52
CA ASP A 80 3.27 7.60 9.40
C ASP A 80 3.34 8.16 7.99
N ARG A 81 2.23 8.74 7.49
CA ARG A 81 2.16 9.38 6.17
C ARG A 81 3.29 10.37 5.91
N SER A 82 3.69 11.09 6.97
CA SER A 82 4.74 12.11 6.88
C SER A 82 6.11 11.55 6.53
N GLU A 83 6.38 10.27 6.82
CA GLU A 83 7.64 9.60 6.54
C GLU A 83 7.79 9.20 5.07
N TYR A 84 6.67 9.15 4.32
CA TYR A 84 6.62 8.67 2.94
C TYR A 84 6.21 9.75 1.92
N SER A 85 6.14 11.02 2.32
CA SER A 85 5.70 12.12 1.43
C SER A 85 6.53 12.25 0.15
N PHE A 86 7.78 11.77 0.15
CA PHE A 86 8.67 11.77 -1.01
C PHE A 86 8.12 10.97 -2.20
N VAL A 87 7.28 9.96 -1.98
CA VAL A 87 6.69 9.16 -3.07
C VAL A 87 5.77 9.99 -3.96
N ALA A 88 5.28 11.13 -3.45
CA ALA A 88 4.43 12.03 -4.22
C ALA A 88 5.18 12.85 -5.28
N GLU A 89 6.50 13.08 -5.14
CA GLU A 89 7.25 14.00 -5.99
C GLU A 89 7.14 13.64 -7.49
N GLN A 90 7.49 12.41 -7.84
CA GLN A 90 7.48 11.97 -9.23
C GLN A 90 6.07 11.79 -9.78
N LEU A 91 5.14 11.27 -8.97
CA LEU A 91 3.75 11.10 -9.38
C LEU A 91 3.05 12.45 -9.62
N ALA A 92 3.27 13.44 -8.73
CA ALA A 92 2.75 14.79 -8.89
C ALA A 92 3.38 15.52 -10.10
N ALA A 93 4.68 15.35 -10.32
CA ALA A 93 5.37 15.88 -11.50
C ALA A 93 4.81 15.30 -12.81
N ARG A 94 4.28 14.08 -12.78
CA ARG A 94 3.67 13.36 -13.91
C ARG A 94 2.16 13.58 -14.03
N GLY A 95 1.59 14.47 -13.22
CA GLY A 95 0.21 14.93 -13.37
C GLY A 95 -0.84 14.19 -12.54
N ALA A 96 -0.44 13.43 -11.50
CA ALA A 96 -1.37 12.77 -10.59
C ALA A 96 -1.42 13.49 -9.23
N ASP A 97 -2.62 13.72 -8.68
CA ASP A 97 -2.77 14.07 -7.27
C ASP A 97 -2.49 12.85 -6.40
N VAL A 98 -1.75 13.04 -5.31
CA VAL A 98 -1.35 11.94 -4.42
C VAL A 98 -1.85 12.19 -3.01
N VAL A 99 -2.49 11.20 -2.42
CA VAL A 99 -2.93 11.22 -1.03
C VAL A 99 -2.24 10.12 -0.23
N LEU A 100 -1.81 10.47 0.98
CA LEU A 100 -1.15 9.54 1.88
C LEU A 100 -1.91 9.51 3.22
N PRO A 101 -2.67 8.45 3.53
CA PRO A 101 -3.29 8.29 4.84
C PRO A 101 -2.30 7.77 5.89
N SER A 102 -2.50 8.14 7.14
CA SER A 102 -2.11 7.36 8.31
C SER A 102 -3.32 6.57 8.81
N TYR A 103 -3.08 5.54 9.59
CA TYR A 103 -4.05 4.66 10.21
C TYR A 103 -3.59 4.31 11.64
N SER A 104 -4.49 3.79 12.48
CA SER A 104 -4.15 3.30 13.83
C SER A 104 -3.18 2.13 13.75
N LEU A 105 -2.47 1.84 14.83
CA LEU A 105 -1.41 0.83 14.85
C LEU A 105 -1.73 -0.28 15.85
N CYS A 106 -1.29 -1.50 15.54
CA CYS A 106 -1.24 -2.59 16.49
C CYS A 106 -0.21 -2.29 17.61
N PRO A 107 -0.44 -2.70 18.86
CA PRO A 107 -1.55 -3.55 19.33
C PRO A 107 -2.82 -2.80 19.74
N GLN A 108 -2.91 -1.47 19.56
CA GLN A 108 -4.07 -0.69 19.98
C GLN A 108 -5.34 -1.07 19.21
N VAL A 109 -5.17 -1.48 17.97
CA VAL A 109 -6.21 -2.02 17.08
C VAL A 109 -5.69 -3.27 16.37
N SER A 110 -6.59 -4.09 15.85
CA SER A 110 -6.26 -5.27 15.04
C SER A 110 -6.00 -4.88 13.57
N VAL A 111 -5.39 -5.79 12.81
CA VAL A 111 -5.21 -5.63 11.34
C VAL A 111 -6.55 -5.46 10.62
N ALA A 112 -7.62 -6.14 11.09
CA ALA A 112 -8.96 -6.01 10.53
C ALA A 112 -9.53 -4.61 10.73
N GLU A 113 -9.38 -4.03 11.95
CA GLU A 113 -9.82 -2.66 12.23
C GLU A 113 -9.04 -1.64 11.39
N ILE A 114 -7.72 -1.83 11.21
CA ILE A 114 -6.91 -0.98 10.32
C ILE A 114 -7.44 -1.05 8.87
N THR A 115 -7.82 -2.23 8.42
CA THR A 115 -8.40 -2.42 7.07
C THR A 115 -9.72 -1.65 6.94
N ASP A 116 -10.56 -1.64 7.98
CA ASP A 116 -11.80 -0.86 8.01
C ASP A 116 -11.56 0.66 8.09
N GLU A 117 -10.50 1.10 8.76
CA GLU A 117 -10.10 2.51 8.77
C GLU A 117 -9.69 2.98 7.36
N ILE A 118 -8.96 2.17 6.60
CA ILE A 118 -8.60 2.51 5.21
C ILE A 118 -9.82 2.48 4.29
N ARG A 119 -10.80 1.57 4.49
CA ARG A 119 -12.09 1.63 3.78
C ARG A 119 -12.81 2.96 4.08
N SER A 120 -12.87 3.34 5.34
CA SER A 120 -13.47 4.62 5.78
C SER A 120 -12.75 5.84 5.19
N PHE A 121 -11.42 5.79 5.12
CA PHE A 121 -10.62 6.81 4.44
C PHE A 121 -11.01 6.95 2.96
N LEU A 122 -11.12 5.85 2.22
CA LEU A 122 -11.47 5.88 0.80
C LEU A 122 -12.92 6.37 0.56
N VAL A 123 -13.85 6.07 1.48
CA VAL A 123 -15.20 6.64 1.46
C VAL A 123 -15.15 8.16 1.66
N ALA A 124 -14.38 8.65 2.63
CA ALA A 124 -14.20 10.08 2.87
C ALA A 124 -13.53 10.77 1.65
N LEU A 125 -12.55 10.10 1.04
CA LEU A 125 -11.84 10.58 -0.14
C LEU A 125 -12.80 10.74 -1.34
N TRP A 126 -13.67 9.75 -1.57
CA TRP A 126 -14.73 9.85 -2.57
C TRP A 126 -15.67 11.02 -2.29
N GLY A 127 -16.11 11.20 -1.04
CA GLY A 127 -16.96 12.32 -0.64
C GLY A 127 -16.37 13.68 -0.99
N ARG A 128 -15.04 13.80 -0.93
CA ARG A 128 -14.32 15.05 -1.25
C ARG A 128 -14.06 15.26 -2.74
N PHE A 129 -13.60 14.21 -3.43
CA PHE A 129 -13.04 14.36 -4.79
C PHE A 129 -13.94 13.81 -5.89
N GLN A 130 -14.85 12.89 -5.59
CA GLN A 130 -15.68 12.17 -6.57
C GLN A 130 -14.82 11.51 -7.68
N ARG A 131 -13.61 11.08 -7.32
CA ARG A 131 -12.63 10.44 -8.22
C ARG A 131 -12.25 9.07 -7.67
N ARG A 132 -12.11 8.06 -8.55
CA ARG A 132 -11.63 6.73 -8.19
C ARG A 132 -10.11 6.77 -8.00
N PRO A 133 -9.59 6.36 -6.84
CA PRO A 133 -8.15 6.30 -6.64
C PRO A 133 -7.57 5.00 -7.22
N VAL A 134 -6.34 5.07 -7.75
CA VAL A 134 -5.47 3.91 -7.80
C VAL A 134 -4.85 3.76 -6.40
N VAL A 135 -4.98 2.57 -5.82
CA VAL A 135 -4.44 2.31 -4.48
C VAL A 135 -3.07 1.67 -4.59
N VAL A 136 -2.07 2.36 -4.10
CA VAL A 136 -0.67 1.92 -4.05
C VAL A 136 -0.29 1.73 -2.59
N GLY A 137 0.50 0.71 -2.27
CA GLY A 137 0.97 0.56 -0.89
C GLY A 137 2.21 -0.31 -0.80
N HIS A 138 3.00 -0.10 0.24
CA HIS A 138 4.23 -0.85 0.49
C HIS A 138 4.11 -1.73 1.73
N SER A 139 4.58 -2.98 1.66
CA SER A 139 4.63 -3.92 2.79
C SER A 139 3.23 -4.12 3.42
N ALA A 140 3.02 -3.77 4.69
CA ALA A 140 1.68 -3.72 5.30
C ALA A 140 0.70 -2.84 4.49
N GLY A 141 1.17 -1.74 3.89
CA GLY A 141 0.38 -0.93 2.97
C GLY A 141 0.05 -1.66 1.66
N GLY A 142 0.93 -2.54 1.19
CA GLY A 142 0.67 -3.42 0.04
C GLY A 142 -0.42 -4.45 0.33
N HIS A 143 -0.44 -5.02 1.53
CA HIS A 143 -1.56 -5.81 2.03
C HIS A 143 -2.87 -5.00 1.99
N LEU A 144 -2.86 -3.79 2.57
CA LEU A 144 -4.04 -2.93 2.60
C LEU A 144 -4.50 -2.53 1.19
N ALA A 145 -3.58 -2.31 0.25
CA ALA A 145 -3.93 -2.06 -1.15
C ALA A 145 -4.66 -3.26 -1.79
N ALA A 146 -4.18 -4.48 -1.53
CA ALA A 146 -4.86 -5.70 -1.98
C ALA A 146 -6.25 -5.86 -1.34
N GLU A 147 -6.39 -5.56 -0.04
CA GLU A 147 -7.69 -5.55 0.63
C GLU A 147 -8.67 -4.52 0.03
N MET A 148 -8.18 -3.34 -0.35
CA MET A 148 -9.03 -2.29 -0.91
C MET A 148 -9.57 -2.63 -2.29
N ILE A 149 -8.76 -3.21 -3.18
CA ILE A 149 -9.21 -3.62 -4.51
C ILE A 149 -10.17 -4.83 -4.44
N ALA A 150 -10.01 -5.70 -3.42
CA ALA A 150 -10.88 -6.85 -3.18
C ALA A 150 -12.14 -6.51 -2.36
N THR A 151 -12.28 -5.28 -1.86
CA THR A 151 -13.43 -4.86 -1.06
C THR A 151 -14.73 -4.86 -1.88
N ASP A 152 -15.81 -5.36 -1.28
CA ASP A 152 -17.17 -5.26 -1.83
C ASP A 152 -17.72 -3.85 -1.60
N TRP A 153 -17.40 -2.92 -2.49
CA TRP A 153 -17.82 -1.53 -2.37
C TRP A 153 -19.34 -1.33 -2.52
N SER A 154 -20.07 -2.33 -3.01
CA SER A 154 -21.53 -2.27 -3.06
C SER A 154 -22.21 -2.20 -1.67
N LYS A 155 -21.46 -2.61 -0.63
CA LYS A 155 -21.90 -2.49 0.78
C LYS A 155 -21.76 -1.07 1.35
N TYR A 156 -21.17 -0.14 0.61
CA TYR A 156 -20.96 1.25 0.98
C TYR A 156 -21.82 2.17 0.10
N PRO A 157 -23.04 2.50 0.52
CA PRO A 157 -24.06 3.12 -0.36
C PRO A 157 -23.71 4.53 -0.86
N THR A 158 -22.71 5.17 -0.26
CA THR A 158 -22.27 6.54 -0.61
C THR A 158 -21.18 6.59 -1.67
N VAL A 159 -20.68 5.44 -2.11
CA VAL A 159 -19.61 5.33 -3.10
C VAL A 159 -20.01 4.40 -4.25
N PRO A 160 -19.36 4.48 -5.42
CA PRO A 160 -19.59 3.52 -6.49
C PRO A 160 -19.22 2.09 -6.07
N ALA A 161 -19.96 1.10 -6.57
CA ALA A 161 -19.67 -0.32 -6.32
C ALA A 161 -18.29 -0.76 -6.85
N ASP A 162 -17.68 0.05 -7.70
CA ASP A 162 -16.36 -0.13 -8.30
C ASP A 162 -15.40 1.01 -7.89
N LEU A 163 -15.47 1.47 -6.64
CA LEU A 163 -14.66 2.60 -6.13
C LEU A 163 -13.16 2.43 -6.38
N VAL A 164 -12.63 1.22 -6.16
CA VAL A 164 -11.23 0.89 -6.41
C VAL A 164 -11.17 -0.15 -7.52
N ARG A 165 -10.70 0.26 -8.70
CA ARG A 165 -10.57 -0.59 -9.89
C ARG A 165 -9.15 -1.05 -10.12
N ALA A 166 -8.16 -0.33 -9.58
CA ALA A 166 -6.77 -0.62 -9.81
C ALA A 166 -5.92 -0.50 -8.54
N GLY A 167 -4.95 -1.39 -8.40
CA GLY A 167 -4.04 -1.41 -7.26
C GLY A 167 -2.63 -1.85 -7.62
N TYR A 168 -1.65 -1.29 -6.91
CA TYR A 168 -0.24 -1.67 -7.00
C TYR A 168 0.28 -1.95 -5.58
N ALA A 169 0.48 -3.21 -5.24
CA ALA A 169 1.08 -3.60 -3.97
C ALA A 169 2.59 -3.81 -4.13
N ILE A 170 3.38 -3.05 -3.40
CA ILE A 170 4.84 -3.17 -3.38
C ILE A 170 5.21 -4.03 -2.18
N SER A 171 5.78 -5.22 -2.41
CA SER A 171 6.24 -6.14 -1.35
C SER A 171 5.19 -6.41 -0.27
N GLY A 172 3.94 -6.62 -0.69
CA GLY A 172 2.82 -6.85 0.21
C GLY A 172 2.90 -8.19 0.94
N VAL A 173 2.22 -8.29 2.08
CA VAL A 173 2.03 -9.54 2.82
C VAL A 173 0.61 -10.02 2.57
N PHE A 174 0.44 -11.12 1.86
CA PHE A 174 -0.87 -11.58 1.39
C PHE A 174 -1.37 -12.87 2.06
N GLU A 175 -0.51 -13.51 2.83
CA GLU A 175 -0.78 -14.62 3.73
C GLU A 175 -0.17 -14.29 5.10
N LEU A 176 -1.02 -14.13 6.11
CA LEU A 176 -0.58 -13.67 7.43
C LEU A 176 -0.25 -14.79 8.41
N ALA A 177 -0.68 -16.02 8.14
CA ALA A 177 -0.40 -17.17 9.02
C ALA A 177 1.10 -17.37 9.30
N PRO A 178 2.03 -17.19 8.35
CA PRO A 178 3.47 -17.25 8.60
C PRO A 178 4.01 -16.26 9.63
N LEU A 179 3.28 -15.16 9.91
CA LEU A 179 3.68 -14.16 10.91
C LEU A 179 3.42 -14.62 12.35
N ILE A 180 2.54 -15.61 12.56
CA ILE A 180 2.15 -16.08 13.91
C ILE A 180 3.35 -16.55 14.75
N PRO A 181 4.29 -17.34 14.22
CA PRO A 181 5.45 -17.80 15.00
C PRO A 181 6.60 -16.79 15.09
N THR A 182 6.42 -15.57 14.59
CA THR A 182 7.48 -14.54 14.57
C THR A 182 7.34 -13.54 15.71
N SER A 183 8.41 -12.80 16.01
CA SER A 183 8.40 -11.70 16.99
C SER A 183 7.42 -10.57 16.61
N LEU A 184 7.06 -10.46 15.34
CA LEU A 184 6.07 -9.49 14.86
C LEU A 184 4.69 -9.72 15.50
N ASN A 185 4.37 -10.95 15.84
CA ASN A 185 3.07 -11.32 16.38
C ASN A 185 2.82 -10.83 17.82
N GLU A 186 3.87 -10.45 18.53
CA GLU A 186 3.71 -9.86 19.88
C GLU A 186 2.79 -8.63 19.87
N ALA A 187 2.85 -7.83 18.81
CA ALA A 187 1.98 -6.67 18.65
C ALA A 187 0.78 -6.94 17.73
N LEU A 188 0.89 -7.84 16.75
CA LEU A 188 -0.21 -8.15 15.83
C LEU A 188 -1.31 -8.96 16.49
N CYS A 189 -0.98 -9.78 17.51
CA CYS A 189 -1.90 -10.64 18.23
C CYS A 189 -2.73 -11.56 17.31
N LEU A 190 -2.13 -12.02 16.20
CA LEU A 190 -2.79 -12.90 15.25
C LEU A 190 -3.03 -14.28 15.84
N THR A 191 -4.23 -14.78 15.67
CA THR A 191 -4.60 -16.17 15.81
C THR A 191 -4.69 -16.84 14.44
N PRO A 192 -4.74 -18.18 14.32
CA PRO A 192 -4.95 -18.84 13.03
C PRO A 192 -6.17 -18.29 12.28
N ASP A 193 -7.29 -18.10 12.98
CA ASP A 193 -8.54 -17.62 12.38
C ASP A 193 -8.42 -16.16 11.90
N SER A 194 -7.86 -15.27 12.73
CA SER A 194 -7.71 -13.86 12.34
C SER A 194 -6.66 -13.67 11.23
N ALA A 195 -5.59 -14.47 11.24
CA ALA A 195 -4.60 -14.46 10.17
C ALA A 195 -5.21 -14.93 8.85
N GLN A 196 -5.98 -16.02 8.87
CA GLN A 196 -6.71 -16.53 7.69
C GLN A 196 -7.67 -15.48 7.15
N ALA A 197 -8.49 -14.87 8.02
CA ALA A 197 -9.49 -13.87 7.64
C ALA A 197 -8.89 -12.57 7.08
N ALA A 198 -7.68 -12.19 7.53
CA ALA A 198 -6.96 -11.00 7.09
C ALA A 198 -5.96 -11.28 5.96
N SER A 199 -6.02 -12.45 5.31
CA SER A 199 -5.10 -12.82 4.23
C SER A 199 -5.76 -12.62 2.86
N PRO A 200 -5.37 -11.62 2.06
CA PRO A 200 -5.90 -11.39 0.71
C PRO A 200 -5.83 -12.62 -0.20
N LEU A 201 -4.82 -13.46 -0.03
CA LEU A 201 -4.63 -14.69 -0.82
C LEU A 201 -5.82 -15.67 -0.67
N PHE A 202 -6.49 -15.67 0.47
CA PHE A 202 -7.62 -16.54 0.78
C PHE A 202 -8.95 -15.78 0.86
N GLY A 203 -8.89 -14.47 0.64
CA GLY A 203 -10.03 -13.57 0.72
C GLY A 203 -10.86 -13.49 -0.56
N ARG A 204 -11.60 -12.41 -0.67
CA ARG A 204 -12.41 -12.11 -1.85
C ARG A 204 -11.52 -11.76 -3.03
N VAL A 205 -11.87 -12.30 -4.20
CA VAL A 205 -11.27 -11.87 -5.48
C VAL A 205 -11.85 -10.50 -5.86
N PRO A 206 -11.04 -9.58 -6.43
CA PRO A 206 -11.53 -8.30 -6.95
C PRO A 206 -12.66 -8.46 -7.97
N SER A 207 -13.41 -7.40 -8.19
CA SER A 207 -14.48 -7.40 -9.19
C SER A 207 -13.92 -7.52 -10.61
N PRO A 208 -14.66 -8.15 -11.55
CA PRO A 208 -14.25 -8.21 -12.97
C PRO A 208 -13.96 -6.82 -13.54
N GLY A 209 -12.91 -6.72 -14.35
CA GLY A 209 -12.42 -5.44 -14.91
C GLY A 209 -11.49 -4.67 -13.99
N SER A 210 -11.10 -5.23 -12.84
CA SER A 210 -10.04 -4.68 -12.01
C SER A 210 -8.66 -5.07 -12.52
N SER A 211 -7.65 -4.20 -12.30
CA SER A 211 -6.23 -4.45 -12.62
C SER A 211 -5.38 -4.40 -11.35
N PHE A 212 -4.50 -5.37 -11.15
CA PHE A 212 -3.65 -5.46 -9.97
C PHE A 212 -2.20 -5.82 -10.31
N VAL A 213 -1.27 -5.14 -9.65
CA VAL A 213 0.15 -5.45 -9.75
C VAL A 213 0.71 -5.80 -8.37
N ALA A 214 1.29 -6.98 -8.23
CA ALA A 214 2.11 -7.38 -7.10
C ALA A 214 3.58 -7.13 -7.45
N GLY A 215 4.11 -5.96 -7.11
CA GLY A 215 5.53 -5.63 -7.24
C GLY A 215 6.34 -6.16 -6.07
N VAL A 216 7.55 -6.66 -6.29
CA VAL A 216 8.44 -7.18 -5.24
C VAL A 216 9.89 -6.99 -5.62
N GLY A 217 10.76 -6.70 -4.66
CA GLY A 217 12.20 -6.64 -4.90
C GLY A 217 12.81 -8.02 -5.11
N GLY A 218 13.69 -8.15 -6.11
CA GLY A 218 14.34 -9.42 -6.45
C GLY A 218 15.34 -9.92 -5.40
N ALA A 219 15.81 -9.05 -4.51
CA ALA A 219 16.68 -9.39 -3.39
C ALA A 219 15.93 -9.53 -2.04
N GLU A 220 14.60 -9.60 -2.08
CA GLU A 220 13.79 -9.87 -0.88
C GLU A 220 13.82 -11.35 -0.48
N SER A 221 13.15 -11.71 0.61
CA SER A 221 13.05 -13.09 1.04
C SER A 221 12.20 -13.93 0.08
N GLU A 222 12.40 -15.24 0.11
CA GLU A 222 11.61 -16.17 -0.71
C GLU A 222 10.12 -16.10 -0.39
N GLU A 223 9.75 -15.79 0.85
CA GLU A 223 8.36 -15.63 1.26
C GLU A 223 7.70 -14.38 0.63
N PHE A 224 8.38 -13.23 0.56
CA PHE A 224 7.84 -12.06 -0.15
C PHE A 224 7.69 -12.32 -1.65
N LEU A 225 8.68 -12.99 -2.27
CA LEU A 225 8.63 -13.40 -3.66
C LEU A 225 7.49 -14.39 -3.92
N ARG A 226 7.36 -15.42 -3.06
CA ARG A 226 6.30 -16.44 -3.15
C ARG A 226 4.92 -15.79 -3.04
N GLN A 227 4.67 -15.02 -1.99
CA GLN A 227 3.36 -14.42 -1.75
C GLN A 227 2.93 -13.48 -2.87
N SER A 228 3.87 -12.71 -3.43
CA SER A 228 3.58 -11.82 -4.56
C SER A 228 3.19 -12.60 -5.83
N ARG A 229 3.88 -13.70 -6.12
CA ARG A 229 3.56 -14.59 -7.23
C ARG A 229 2.23 -15.30 -7.03
N ASP A 230 2.01 -15.83 -5.83
CA ASP A 230 0.82 -16.63 -5.50
C ASP A 230 -0.46 -15.79 -5.60
N LEU A 231 -0.47 -14.55 -5.05
CA LEU A 231 -1.63 -13.69 -5.16
C LEU A 231 -1.92 -13.29 -6.61
N ALA A 232 -0.89 -12.86 -7.35
CA ALA A 232 -1.04 -12.49 -8.76
C ALA A 232 -1.56 -13.67 -9.59
N ALA A 233 -1.02 -14.87 -9.38
CA ALA A 233 -1.47 -16.09 -10.05
C ALA A 233 -2.91 -16.46 -9.69
N ALA A 234 -3.28 -16.41 -8.41
CA ALA A 234 -4.64 -16.72 -7.95
C ALA A 234 -5.67 -15.76 -8.55
N TRP A 235 -5.40 -14.46 -8.55
CA TRP A 235 -6.32 -13.48 -9.11
C TRP A 235 -6.38 -13.53 -10.63
N SER A 236 -5.24 -13.77 -11.31
CA SER A 236 -5.21 -13.99 -12.75
C SER A 236 -6.03 -15.22 -13.16
N ALA A 237 -5.91 -16.33 -12.42
CA ALA A 237 -6.71 -17.53 -12.63
C ALA A 237 -8.21 -17.31 -12.41
N ALA A 238 -8.58 -16.32 -11.59
CA ALA A 238 -9.95 -15.89 -11.36
C ALA A 238 -10.46 -14.85 -12.39
N GLY A 239 -9.66 -14.52 -13.41
CA GLY A 239 -10.06 -13.63 -14.50
C GLY A 239 -9.78 -12.14 -14.24
N ILE A 240 -8.99 -11.81 -13.24
CA ILE A 240 -8.52 -10.44 -12.98
C ILE A 240 -7.26 -10.17 -13.80
N GLU A 241 -7.11 -8.95 -14.31
CA GLU A 241 -5.83 -8.50 -14.89
C GLU A 241 -4.81 -8.34 -13.76
N ALA A 242 -4.13 -9.43 -13.39
CA ALA A 242 -3.18 -9.46 -12.29
C ALA A 242 -1.82 -9.98 -12.75
N GLU A 243 -0.75 -9.29 -12.34
CA GLU A 243 0.62 -9.64 -12.67
C GLU A 243 1.56 -9.51 -11.45
N CYS A 244 2.64 -10.29 -11.45
CA CYS A 244 3.74 -10.12 -10.50
C CYS A 244 4.94 -9.50 -11.22
N VAL A 245 5.43 -8.38 -10.70
CA VAL A 245 6.58 -7.65 -11.25
C VAL A 245 7.74 -7.71 -10.25
N VAL A 246 8.86 -8.33 -10.67
CA VAL A 246 10.08 -8.40 -9.86
C VAL A 246 11.00 -7.23 -10.25
N VAL A 247 11.37 -6.40 -9.27
CA VAL A 247 12.35 -5.32 -9.45
C VAL A 247 13.75 -5.88 -9.16
N PRO A 248 14.61 -6.05 -10.18
CA PRO A 248 15.93 -6.67 -9.99
C PRO A 248 16.75 -5.96 -8.92
N ASP A 249 17.51 -6.73 -8.13
CA ASP A 249 18.47 -6.26 -7.11
C ASP A 249 17.90 -5.37 -5.99
N ALA A 250 16.61 -5.05 -6.02
CA ALA A 250 15.96 -4.27 -4.98
C ALA A 250 15.66 -5.16 -3.77
N ASN A 251 15.96 -4.67 -2.57
CA ASN A 251 15.52 -5.26 -1.31
C ASN A 251 14.21 -4.63 -0.84
N HIS A 252 13.67 -5.08 0.30
CA HIS A 252 12.39 -4.64 0.86
C HIS A 252 12.27 -3.11 1.09
N PHE A 253 13.39 -2.41 1.23
CA PHE A 253 13.42 -0.95 1.39
C PHE A 253 13.71 -0.27 0.05
N THR A 254 14.78 -0.66 -0.64
CA THR A 254 15.19 0.00 -1.88
C THR A 254 14.18 -0.15 -3.02
N VAL A 255 13.28 -1.12 -2.97
CA VAL A 255 12.16 -1.24 -3.94
C VAL A 255 11.25 0.01 -3.92
N VAL A 256 11.12 0.69 -2.77
CA VAL A 256 10.34 1.94 -2.66
C VAL A 256 11.05 3.12 -3.34
N ASP A 257 12.39 3.09 -3.45
CA ASP A 257 13.16 4.13 -4.12
C ASP A 257 12.78 4.27 -5.62
N GLU A 258 12.16 3.22 -6.21
CA GLU A 258 11.57 3.28 -7.55
C GLU A 258 10.54 4.40 -7.70
N LEU A 259 9.82 4.74 -6.64
CA LEU A 259 8.85 5.84 -6.63
C LEU A 259 9.48 7.23 -6.61
N SER A 260 10.77 7.31 -6.29
CA SER A 260 11.57 8.56 -6.33
C SER A 260 12.39 8.70 -7.61
N ARG A 261 12.54 7.62 -8.39
CA ARG A 261 13.41 7.59 -9.57
C ARG A 261 12.64 8.08 -10.80
N PRO A 262 13.07 9.19 -11.43
CA PRO A 262 12.44 9.66 -12.68
C PRO A 262 12.46 8.58 -13.76
N GLY A 263 11.32 8.35 -14.41
CA GLY A 263 11.20 7.37 -15.50
C GLY A 263 11.24 5.90 -15.06
N SER A 264 11.05 5.62 -13.79
CA SER A 264 10.98 4.25 -13.28
C SER A 264 9.79 3.50 -13.89
N ALA A 265 9.99 2.23 -14.25
CA ALA A 265 8.94 1.37 -14.78
C ALA A 265 7.76 1.22 -13.80
N MET A 266 8.02 1.29 -12.49
CA MET A 266 6.98 1.26 -11.46
C MET A 266 6.07 2.48 -11.55
N ILE A 267 6.63 3.69 -11.67
CA ILE A 267 5.86 4.93 -11.85
C ILE A 267 5.02 4.85 -13.12
N GLU A 268 5.63 4.46 -14.25
CA GLU A 268 4.92 4.33 -15.53
C GLU A 268 3.74 3.35 -15.42
N ARG A 269 3.94 2.19 -14.75
CA ARG A 269 2.87 1.21 -14.56
C ARG A 269 1.76 1.74 -13.64
N ILE A 270 2.09 2.44 -12.55
CA ILE A 270 1.10 3.07 -11.67
C ILE A 270 0.27 4.10 -12.44
N LEU A 271 0.91 4.92 -13.29
CA LEU A 271 0.20 5.91 -14.11
C LEU A 271 -0.71 5.25 -15.17
N GLN A 272 -0.29 4.13 -15.77
CA GLN A 272 -1.15 3.34 -16.67
C GLN A 272 -2.40 2.83 -15.94
N LEU A 273 -2.28 2.40 -14.68
CA LEU A 273 -3.41 1.96 -13.88
C LEU A 273 -4.46 3.06 -13.64
N THR A 274 -4.10 4.33 -13.76
CA THR A 274 -5.08 5.45 -13.65
C THR A 274 -6.01 5.57 -14.86
N GLN A 275 -5.78 4.79 -15.92
CA GLN A 275 -6.61 4.78 -17.13
C GLN A 275 -7.67 3.65 -17.14
N VAL A 276 -7.70 2.80 -16.09
CA VAL A 276 -8.63 1.66 -15.95
C VAL A 276 -10.05 2.07 -15.52
#